data_dae072ed008f5b7f11cf16169ccd1f7f
#
_entry.id   dae072ed008f5b7f11cf16169ccd1f7f
#
_cell.length_a   1.000
_cell.length_b   1.000
_cell.length_c   1.000
_cell.angle_alpha   90.00
_cell.angle_beta   90.00
_cell.angle_gamma   90.00
#
_symmetry.space_group_name_H-M   'P 1'
#
loop_
_entity.id
_entity.type
_entity.pdbx_description
1 polymer ?
#
loop_
_entity_poly.entity_id
_entity_poly.type
_entity_poly.pdbx_seq_one_letter_code
_entity_poly.pdbx_strand_id
1 'polypeptide(L)'
;MGFKFFEKILVFLGLAEEEEEDNELVEPEESRYSPSRRGKVVSLNTSKNLRVMVTEPTDYDEAQSIAENLKNKFPVVVNLEQADLDTAKRIIDFVSGAAFAINGNFQKVSSNIFIFTPPNVDINATMSRSEVEAFTGGTEEGRREDE
;
A
#
# COMPACT_ATOMS: atom_id res chain seq x y z
N MET A 1 -26.86 -24.53 -12.71
CA MET A 1 -25.41 -24.49 -12.75
C MET A 1 -24.73 -23.94 -11.49
N GLY A 2 -25.46 -23.68 -10.44
CA GLY A 2 -24.92 -23.16 -9.18
C GLY A 2 -24.42 -24.21 -8.17
N PHE A 3 -24.80 -25.47 -8.32
CA PHE A 3 -24.55 -26.49 -7.29
C PHE A 3 -23.09 -26.94 -7.21
N LYS A 4 -22.43 -27.13 -8.34
CA LYS A 4 -21.01 -27.56 -8.38
C LYS A 4 -20.02 -26.50 -7.92
N PHE A 5 -20.39 -25.24 -7.97
CA PHE A 5 -19.54 -24.16 -7.48
C PHE A 5 -19.61 -24.07 -5.94
N PHE A 6 -20.77 -24.40 -5.39
CA PHE A 6 -20.98 -24.38 -3.93
C PHE A 6 -20.25 -25.58 -3.26
N GLU A 7 -20.20 -26.74 -3.89
CA GLU A 7 -19.44 -27.89 -3.39
C GLU A 7 -17.93 -27.60 -3.31
N LYS A 8 -17.36 -26.93 -4.31
CA LYS A 8 -15.94 -26.55 -4.27
C LYS A 8 -15.60 -25.57 -3.16
N ILE A 9 -16.52 -24.70 -2.79
CA ILE A 9 -16.34 -23.77 -1.67
C ILE A 9 -16.42 -24.51 -0.34
N LEU A 10 -17.29 -25.50 -0.21
CA LEU A 10 -17.41 -26.31 1.01
C LEU A 10 -16.18 -27.18 1.25
N VAL A 11 -15.59 -27.76 0.20
CA VAL A 11 -14.32 -28.51 0.28
C VAL A 11 -13.16 -27.58 0.66
N PHE A 12 -13.10 -26.37 0.09
CA PHE A 12 -12.07 -25.38 0.42
C PHE A 12 -12.15 -24.90 1.88
N LEU A 13 -13.37 -24.86 2.45
CA LEU A 13 -13.59 -24.50 3.86
C LEU A 13 -13.40 -25.67 4.84
N GLY A 14 -13.07 -26.87 4.35
CA GLY A 14 -12.86 -28.06 5.18
C GLY A 14 -14.13 -28.61 5.81
N LEU A 15 -15.31 -28.29 5.25
CA LEU A 15 -16.62 -28.68 5.74
C LEU A 15 -17.24 -29.87 4.99
N ALA A 16 -16.60 -30.34 3.91
CA ALA A 16 -17.01 -31.54 3.17
C ALA A 16 -15.82 -32.48 3.00
N GLU A 17 -16.00 -33.72 3.39
CA GLU A 17 -15.06 -34.82 3.14
C GLU A 17 -15.27 -35.32 1.71
N GLU A 18 -14.19 -35.42 0.93
CA GLU A 18 -14.24 -36.14 -0.35
C GLU A 18 -14.30 -37.64 -0.06
N GLU A 19 -15.37 -38.30 -0.49
CA GLU A 19 -15.42 -39.78 -0.57
C GLU A 19 -14.46 -40.20 -1.67
N GLU A 20 -13.36 -40.84 -1.26
CA GLU A 20 -12.44 -41.51 -2.16
C GLU A 20 -13.13 -42.76 -2.71
N GLU A 21 -13.53 -42.73 -3.96
CA GLU A 21 -13.84 -43.99 -4.70
C GLU A 21 -12.52 -44.68 -5.08
N ASP A 22 -12.27 -45.75 -4.37
CA ASP A 22 -11.28 -46.79 -4.73
C ASP A 22 -11.46 -47.22 -6.18
N ASN A 23 -10.39 -47.08 -6.97
CA ASN A 23 -10.28 -47.90 -8.16
C ASN A 23 -8.87 -48.46 -8.30
N GLU A 24 -8.89 -49.80 -8.28
CA GLU A 24 -7.87 -50.81 -8.28
C GLU A 24 -6.70 -50.60 -9.24
N LEU A 25 -5.53 -50.89 -8.67
CA LEU A 25 -4.39 -51.70 -9.18
C LEU A 25 -4.23 -51.90 -10.70
N VAL A 26 -3.19 -51.32 -11.27
CA VAL A 26 -2.29 -52.00 -12.22
C VAL A 26 -0.86 -51.50 -12.01
N GLU A 27 0.00 -52.37 -11.49
CA GLU A 27 1.45 -52.34 -11.61
C GLU A 27 1.90 -53.07 -12.87
N PRO A 28 3.18 -53.08 -13.23
CA PRO A 28 4.16 -51.99 -13.40
C PRO A 28 4.81 -52.04 -14.80
N GLU A 29 5.35 -50.99 -15.32
CA GLU A 29 6.49 -51.11 -16.21
C GLU A 29 7.52 -49.99 -15.97
N GLU A 30 8.71 -50.45 -15.70
CA GLU A 30 9.94 -49.68 -15.64
C GLU A 30 10.17 -48.92 -16.95
N SER A 31 10.33 -47.65 -16.86
CA SER A 31 11.07 -46.91 -17.87
C SER A 31 11.66 -45.63 -17.35
N ARG A 32 12.94 -45.77 -17.01
CA ARG A 32 14.02 -44.80 -17.30
C ARG A 32 13.79 -43.38 -16.87
N TYR A 33 14.38 -43.12 -15.75
CA TYR A 33 15.05 -41.87 -15.37
C TYR A 33 15.38 -40.99 -16.58
N SER A 34 14.68 -39.85 -16.67
CA SER A 34 15.16 -38.68 -17.39
C SER A 34 15.40 -37.58 -16.42
N PRO A 35 16.63 -37.09 -16.35
CA PRO A 35 16.98 -36.06 -15.38
C PRO A 35 16.50 -34.69 -15.82
N SER A 36 15.89 -34.02 -14.85
CA SER A 36 16.06 -32.55 -14.74
C SER A 36 15.51 -31.71 -15.90
N ARG A 37 14.22 -31.48 -15.88
CA ARG A 37 13.77 -30.14 -16.26
C ARG A 37 14.04 -29.21 -15.08
N ARG A 38 15.27 -28.71 -15.00
CA ARG A 38 15.56 -27.48 -14.27
C ARG A 38 14.61 -26.45 -14.82
N GLY A 39 13.56 -26.14 -14.04
CA GLY A 39 12.73 -25.00 -14.32
C GLY A 39 13.62 -23.79 -14.46
N LYS A 40 13.72 -23.26 -15.67
CA LYS A 40 14.38 -21.99 -15.92
C LYS A 40 13.61 -20.97 -15.07
N VAL A 41 14.20 -20.56 -13.96
CA VAL A 41 13.71 -19.43 -13.18
C VAL A 41 13.86 -18.22 -14.10
N VAL A 42 12.78 -17.91 -14.80
CA VAL A 42 12.68 -16.66 -15.53
C VAL A 42 12.51 -15.60 -14.45
N SER A 43 13.58 -14.93 -14.09
CA SER A 43 13.54 -13.70 -13.35
C SER A 43 12.77 -12.69 -14.22
N LEU A 44 11.47 -12.55 -13.95
CA LEU A 44 10.68 -11.45 -14.48
C LEU A 44 11.17 -10.19 -13.76
N ASN A 45 12.22 -9.61 -14.31
CA ASN A 45 12.66 -8.27 -13.95
C ASN A 45 11.62 -7.29 -14.55
N THR A 46 10.45 -7.26 -13.97
CA THR A 46 9.46 -6.23 -14.24
C THR A 46 9.97 -4.98 -13.53
N SER A 47 10.74 -4.18 -14.25
CA SER A 47 10.90 -2.77 -13.90
C SER A 47 9.50 -2.15 -14.01
N LYS A 48 8.74 -2.22 -12.92
CA LYS A 48 7.47 -1.51 -12.81
C LYS A 48 7.86 -0.04 -12.84
N ASN A 49 7.56 0.63 -13.95
CA ASN A 49 7.70 2.08 -14.01
C ASN A 49 6.91 2.67 -12.85
N LEU A 50 7.60 3.24 -11.88
CA LEU A 50 6.98 3.92 -10.76
C LEU A 50 6.33 5.20 -11.32
N ARG A 51 5.00 5.26 -11.31
CA ARG A 51 4.24 6.46 -11.65
C ARG A 51 3.93 7.20 -10.36
N VAL A 52 4.35 8.44 -10.27
CA VAL A 52 4.00 9.36 -9.19
C VAL A 52 2.95 10.33 -9.72
N MET A 53 1.86 10.49 -8.99
CA MET A 53 0.82 11.47 -9.30
C MET A 53 1.16 12.78 -8.58
N VAL A 54 0.96 13.91 -9.25
CA VAL A 54 1.09 15.25 -8.64
C VAL A 54 -0.24 15.95 -8.84
N THR A 55 -0.80 16.52 -7.77
CA THR A 55 -2.10 17.18 -7.78
C THR A 55 -2.08 18.45 -6.94
N GLU A 56 -2.90 19.40 -7.34
CA GLU A 56 -3.09 20.69 -6.66
C GLU A 56 -4.59 20.90 -6.40
N PRO A 57 -5.17 20.20 -5.43
CA PRO A 57 -6.59 20.29 -5.15
C PRO A 57 -6.95 21.64 -4.57
N THR A 58 -8.05 22.22 -5.06
CA THR A 58 -8.65 23.46 -4.55
C THR A 58 -9.89 23.21 -3.73
N ASP A 59 -10.56 22.08 -3.99
CA ASP A 59 -11.79 21.67 -3.33
C ASP A 59 -11.64 20.31 -2.62
N TYR A 60 -12.45 20.14 -1.57
CA TYR A 60 -12.46 18.89 -0.81
C TYR A 60 -12.88 17.66 -1.65
N ASP A 61 -13.74 17.85 -2.63
CA ASP A 61 -14.25 16.76 -3.48
C ASP A 61 -13.10 16.05 -4.24
N GLU A 62 -12.01 16.73 -4.49
CA GLU A 62 -10.81 16.16 -5.12
C GLU A 62 -10.05 15.16 -4.21
N ALA A 63 -10.28 15.21 -2.90
CA ALA A 63 -9.64 14.30 -1.96
C ALA A 63 -9.95 12.82 -2.24
N GLN A 64 -11.14 12.53 -2.76
CA GLN A 64 -11.52 11.17 -3.14
C GLN A 64 -10.62 10.62 -4.26
N SER A 65 -10.34 11.42 -5.29
CA SER A 65 -9.48 10.99 -6.40
C SER A 65 -8.03 10.73 -5.95
N ILE A 66 -7.55 11.51 -4.97
CA ILE A 66 -6.25 11.30 -4.34
C ILE A 66 -6.22 9.95 -3.62
N ALA A 67 -7.24 9.65 -2.82
CA ALA A 67 -7.36 8.38 -2.11
C ALA A 67 -7.47 7.18 -3.08
N GLU A 68 -8.18 7.34 -4.20
CA GLU A 68 -8.27 6.31 -5.24
C GLU A 68 -6.91 6.02 -5.89
N ASN A 69 -6.11 7.05 -6.16
CA ASN A 69 -4.75 6.86 -6.67
C ASN A 69 -3.89 6.05 -5.69
N LEU A 70 -3.97 6.35 -4.38
CA LEU A 70 -3.26 5.59 -3.35
C LEU A 70 -3.72 4.13 -3.28
N LYS A 71 -5.02 3.86 -3.36
CA LYS A 71 -5.57 2.50 -3.43
C LYS A 71 -5.06 1.75 -4.65
N ASN A 72 -4.87 2.44 -5.77
CA ASN A 72 -4.30 1.91 -7.01
C ASN A 72 -2.76 1.78 -6.97
N LYS A 73 -2.15 1.99 -5.80
CA LYS A 73 -0.71 1.86 -5.53
C LYS A 73 0.15 2.92 -6.22
N PHE A 74 -0.41 4.08 -6.51
CA PHE A 74 0.34 5.24 -7.00
C PHE A 74 0.69 6.17 -5.85
N PRO A 75 1.97 6.55 -5.68
CA PRO A 75 2.34 7.65 -4.81
C PRO A 75 1.74 8.96 -5.31
N VAL A 76 1.33 9.82 -4.38
CA VAL A 76 0.71 11.11 -4.72
C VAL A 76 1.42 12.23 -3.97
N VAL A 77 1.86 13.24 -4.71
CA VAL A 77 2.32 14.53 -4.16
C VAL A 77 1.12 15.48 -4.23
N VAL A 78 0.77 16.03 -3.08
CA VAL A 78 -0.36 16.96 -2.94
C VAL A 78 0.18 18.33 -2.59
N ASN A 79 -0.04 19.29 -3.48
CA ASN A 79 0.27 20.71 -3.26
C ASN A 79 -1.02 21.45 -2.86
N LEU A 80 -1.05 22.02 -1.66
CA LEU A 80 -2.21 22.69 -1.09
C LEU A 80 -2.07 24.23 -1.07
N GLU A 81 -1.15 24.77 -1.87
CA GLU A 81 -0.93 26.22 -1.90
C GLU A 81 -2.14 27.02 -2.40
N GLN A 82 -2.96 26.40 -3.26
CA GLN A 82 -4.16 27.03 -3.82
C GLN A 82 -5.43 26.80 -2.99
N ALA A 83 -5.40 25.87 -2.05
CA ALA A 83 -6.53 25.58 -1.17
C ALA A 83 -6.57 26.53 0.02
N ASP A 84 -7.76 26.94 0.46
CA ASP A 84 -7.90 27.61 1.73
C ASP A 84 -7.53 26.68 2.91
N LEU A 85 -7.21 27.26 4.06
CA LEU A 85 -6.69 26.51 5.20
C LEU A 85 -7.65 25.43 5.70
N ASP A 86 -8.95 25.68 5.70
CA ASP A 86 -9.94 24.72 6.20
C ASP A 86 -10.14 23.58 5.22
N THR A 87 -10.20 23.86 3.92
CA THR A 87 -10.21 22.87 2.86
C THR A 87 -8.94 22.04 2.87
N ALA A 88 -7.78 22.66 2.98
CA ALA A 88 -6.50 21.96 3.06
C ALA A 88 -6.43 20.98 4.22
N LYS A 89 -6.86 21.38 5.43
CA LYS A 89 -6.93 20.47 6.60
C LYS A 89 -7.84 19.30 6.35
N ARG A 90 -9.04 19.53 5.82
CA ARG A 90 -10.00 18.45 5.52
C ARG A 90 -9.46 17.46 4.50
N ILE A 91 -8.77 17.94 3.47
CA ILE A 91 -8.12 17.09 2.47
C ILE A 91 -7.04 16.22 3.15
N ILE A 92 -6.15 16.83 3.95
CA ILE A 92 -5.10 16.10 4.67
C ILE A 92 -5.70 15.04 5.60
N ASP A 93 -6.70 15.39 6.39
CA ASP A 93 -7.34 14.47 7.34
C ASP A 93 -7.93 13.25 6.61
N PHE A 94 -8.65 13.48 5.52
CA PHE A 94 -9.25 12.41 4.74
C PHE A 94 -8.19 11.53 4.06
N VAL A 95 -7.22 12.13 3.38
CA VAL A 95 -6.18 11.40 2.65
C VAL A 95 -5.23 10.66 3.60
N SER A 96 -4.92 11.25 4.76
CA SER A 96 -4.13 10.57 5.81
C SER A 96 -4.86 9.35 6.36
N GLY A 97 -6.16 9.45 6.59
CA GLY A 97 -7.00 8.32 6.99
C GLY A 97 -7.04 7.23 5.93
N ALA A 98 -7.15 7.59 4.66
CA ALA A 98 -7.11 6.65 3.55
C ALA A 98 -5.74 5.97 3.42
N ALA A 99 -4.64 6.72 3.55
CA ALA A 99 -3.28 6.18 3.56
C ALA A 99 -3.08 5.20 4.72
N PHE A 100 -3.52 5.55 5.92
CA PHE A 100 -3.47 4.66 7.08
C PHE A 100 -4.24 3.35 6.85
N ALA A 101 -5.43 3.43 6.28
CA ALA A 101 -6.27 2.26 6.01
C ALA A 101 -5.64 1.24 5.05
N ILE A 102 -4.74 1.67 4.18
CA ILE A 102 -4.00 0.81 3.25
C ILE A 102 -2.58 0.46 3.71
N ASN A 103 -2.22 0.79 4.95
CA ASN A 103 -0.85 0.69 5.48
C ASN A 103 0.18 1.49 4.65
N GLY A 104 -0.23 2.62 4.12
CA GLY A 104 0.62 3.57 3.44
C GLY A 104 1.31 4.52 4.41
N ASN A 105 2.18 5.37 3.86
CA ASN A 105 2.90 6.39 4.61
C ASN A 105 2.58 7.77 4.06
N PHE A 106 2.82 8.80 4.86
CA PHE A 106 2.80 10.18 4.37
C PHE A 106 3.86 11.01 5.07
N GLN A 107 4.29 12.06 4.37
CA GLN A 107 5.26 13.00 4.90
C GLN A 107 4.99 14.41 4.39
N LYS A 108 5.18 15.38 5.25
CA LYS A 108 5.18 16.78 4.87
C LYS A 108 6.53 17.11 4.25
N VAL A 109 6.52 17.64 3.03
CA VAL A 109 7.72 18.02 2.26
C VAL A 109 8.02 19.51 2.46
N SER A 110 6.98 20.33 2.49
CA SER A 110 7.07 21.78 2.78
C SER A 110 5.79 22.25 3.47
N SER A 111 5.65 23.56 3.71
CA SER A 111 4.51 24.12 4.44
C SER A 111 3.16 23.65 3.92
N ASN A 112 3.00 23.53 2.60
CA ASN A 112 1.74 23.18 1.94
C ASN A 112 1.86 21.97 1.01
N ILE A 113 3.01 21.29 1.00
CA ILE A 113 3.25 20.14 0.11
C ILE A 113 3.42 18.89 0.95
N PHE A 114 2.65 17.85 0.60
CA PHE A 114 2.65 16.55 1.24
C PHE A 114 2.89 15.46 0.20
N ILE A 115 3.58 14.40 0.60
CA ILE A 115 3.68 13.18 -0.17
C ILE A 115 2.98 12.05 0.56
N PHE A 116 2.15 11.32 -0.14
CA PHE A 116 1.49 10.11 0.33
C PHE A 116 1.96 8.93 -0.50
N THR A 117 2.27 7.82 0.13
CA THR A 117 2.73 6.62 -0.56
C THR A 117 1.97 5.38 -0.13
N PRO A 118 1.68 4.47 -1.07
CA PRO A 118 1.17 3.15 -0.74
C PRO A 118 2.28 2.29 -0.10
N PRO A 119 1.94 1.13 0.51
CA PRO A 119 2.89 0.32 1.28
C PRO A 119 4.06 -0.27 0.48
N ASN A 120 3.98 -0.24 -0.84
CA ASN A 120 5.06 -0.71 -1.73
C ASN A 120 6.11 0.35 -2.09
N VAL A 121 5.99 1.55 -1.52
CA VAL A 121 6.91 2.68 -1.77
C VAL A 121 7.32 3.30 -0.44
N ASP A 122 8.60 3.27 -0.16
CA ASP A 122 9.17 3.90 1.03
C ASP A 122 9.54 5.36 0.76
N ILE A 123 9.35 6.18 1.78
CA ILE A 123 9.77 7.59 1.77
C ILE A 123 11.04 7.70 2.62
N ASN A 124 12.15 8.05 1.98
CA ASN A 124 13.37 8.41 2.68
C ASN A 124 13.58 9.92 2.54
N ALA A 125 13.20 10.68 3.56
CA ALA A 125 13.45 12.11 3.58
C ALA A 125 14.59 12.41 4.55
N THR A 126 15.62 13.05 4.05
CA THR A 126 16.67 13.63 4.85
C THR A 126 16.27 15.08 5.16
N MET A 127 15.57 15.29 6.27
CA MET A 127 15.28 16.64 6.75
C MET A 127 16.48 17.19 7.47
N SER A 128 16.78 18.48 7.27
CA SER A 128 17.80 19.16 8.06
C SER A 128 17.29 19.30 9.51
N ARG A 129 18.21 19.27 10.47
CA ARG A 129 17.88 19.38 11.92
C ARG A 129 17.04 20.60 12.24
N SER A 130 17.28 21.72 11.54
CA SER A 130 16.53 22.97 11.69
C SER A 130 15.06 22.86 11.26
N GLU A 131 14.76 22.01 10.26
CA GLU A 131 13.38 21.79 9.80
C GLU A 131 12.61 20.89 10.77
N VAL A 132 13.30 19.93 11.41
CA VAL A 132 12.70 19.09 12.44
C VAL A 132 12.34 19.90 13.68
N GLU A 133 13.18 20.84 14.11
CA GLU A 133 12.93 21.72 15.25
C GLU A 133 11.76 22.68 14.98
N ALA A 134 11.64 23.22 13.77
CA ALA A 134 10.50 24.04 13.37
C ALA A 134 9.18 23.25 13.32
N PHE A 135 9.24 21.95 13.06
CA PHE A 135 8.07 21.10 12.98
C PHE A 135 7.60 20.61 14.36
N THR A 136 8.51 20.36 15.30
CA THR A 136 8.17 19.89 16.65
C THR A 136 7.72 21.01 17.58
N GLY A 137 7.69 22.27 17.09
CA GLY A 137 7.31 23.45 17.87
C GLY A 137 8.10 23.48 19.16
N GLY A 138 9.22 24.20 19.19
CA GLY A 138 10.05 24.28 20.38
C GLY A 138 9.21 24.62 21.62
N THR A 139 8.94 23.62 22.42
CA THR A 139 8.55 23.80 23.81
C THR A 139 9.81 24.23 24.57
N GLU A 140 10.20 25.48 24.39
CA GLU A 140 10.98 26.14 25.42
C GLU A 140 10.04 26.48 26.56
N GLU A 141 9.70 25.47 27.34
CA GLU A 141 9.19 25.75 28.67
C GLU A 141 10.32 26.26 29.55
N GLY A 142 10.15 27.52 29.93
CA GLY A 142 11.07 28.27 30.72
C GLY A 142 11.59 27.52 31.94
N ARG A 143 12.89 27.30 31.94
CA ARG A 143 13.66 27.02 33.12
C ARG A 143 13.66 28.33 33.96
N ARG A 144 12.73 28.41 34.90
CA ARG A 144 12.83 29.37 35.97
C ARG A 144 14.01 28.96 36.82
N GLU A 145 15.06 29.72 36.75
CA GLU A 145 16.09 29.78 37.77
C GLU A 145 15.50 30.56 38.94
N ASP A 146 15.10 29.89 39.99
CA ASP A 146 14.88 30.49 41.28
C ASP A 146 16.21 30.46 42.04
N GLU A 147 16.76 31.64 42.23
CA GLU A 147 17.73 31.95 43.25
C GLU A 147 17.01 32.41 44.53
#